data_89576c263b07b9f61d6343e59964f887
#
_entry.id   89576c263b07b9f61d6343e59964f887
#
_cell.length_a   1.000
_cell.length_b   1.000
_cell.length_c   1.000
_cell.angle_alpha   90.00
_cell.angle_beta   90.00
_cell.angle_gamma   90.00
#
_symmetry.space_group_name_H-M   'P 1'
#
loop_
_entity.id
_entity.type
_entity.pdbx_description
1 polymer ?
#
loop_
_entity_poly.entity_id
_entity_poly.type
_entity_poly.pdbx_seq_one_letter_code
_entity_poly.pdbx_strand_id
1 'polypeptide(L)'
;KGTDTSLQILFQVLYGEQVDVIKPFNQTLLPSDAEWDVTDDIVVESLSGDPINLIGLKIYQDSFTTPTASGAVANVQEIYLKDKKYHKISFSKGTITNKFKVSTKTKVVGTASTTEVTTVDSTIGFNKSGNFYYLNADNRYTLASYTSKSNNQFFGCTGISTTFVESDPIIDTNFIYGYENNDLTKICTMRVTRSISGVSDVTSTKYFDIDD
;
A
#
# COMPACT_ATOMS: atom_id res chain seq x y z
N LYS A 1 28.80 48.40 5.94
CA LYS A 1 28.45 46.97 5.90
C LYS A 1 29.65 46.26 5.29
N GLY A 2 30.37 45.45 6.10
CA GLY A 2 31.55 44.72 5.66
C GLY A 2 31.19 43.65 4.63
N THR A 3 31.92 43.60 3.54
CA THR A 3 31.87 42.50 2.58
C THR A 3 32.76 41.36 3.09
N ASP A 4 32.55 40.14 2.64
CA ASP A 4 33.39 38.98 3.00
C ASP A 4 34.86 39.27 2.76
N THR A 5 35.15 39.94 1.65
CA THR A 5 36.50 40.40 1.28
C THR A 5 37.09 41.34 2.31
N SER A 6 36.29 42.28 2.88
CA SER A 6 36.79 43.19 3.90
C SER A 6 37.10 42.50 5.23
N LEU A 7 36.35 41.46 5.59
CA LEU A 7 36.63 40.59 6.72
C LEU A 7 37.90 39.77 6.50
N GLN A 8 38.10 39.18 5.34
CA GLN A 8 39.29 38.43 4.97
C GLN A 8 40.56 39.32 5.03
N ILE A 9 40.48 40.53 4.46
CA ILE A 9 41.59 41.49 4.49
C ILE A 9 41.90 41.92 5.95
N LEU A 10 40.86 42.19 6.75
CA LEU A 10 41.03 42.56 8.15
C LEU A 10 41.77 41.48 8.94
N PHE A 11 41.39 40.24 8.79
CA PHE A 11 42.03 39.13 9.48
C PHE A 11 43.44 38.86 8.98
N GLN A 12 43.68 39.03 7.68
CA GLN A 12 45.02 38.91 7.11
C GLN A 12 45.99 40.00 7.60
N VAL A 13 45.49 41.22 7.77
CA VAL A 13 46.29 42.34 8.30
C VAL A 13 46.56 42.22 9.79
N LEU A 14 45.57 41.73 10.58
CA LEU A 14 45.70 41.64 12.03
C LEU A 14 46.44 40.39 12.50
N TYR A 15 46.28 39.27 11.80
CA TYR A 15 46.78 37.98 12.25
C TYR A 15 47.74 37.31 11.28
N GLY A 16 47.90 37.85 10.08
CA GLY A 16 48.77 37.28 9.05
C GLY A 16 48.27 36.00 8.42
N GLU A 17 47.05 35.60 8.70
CA GLU A 17 46.44 34.34 8.23
C GLU A 17 45.27 34.60 7.27
N GLN A 18 45.13 33.71 6.30
CA GLN A 18 44.03 33.73 5.35
C GLN A 18 42.82 32.97 5.97
N VAL A 19 41.68 33.64 6.06
CA VAL A 19 40.48 33.12 6.71
C VAL A 19 39.37 32.94 5.68
N ASP A 20 38.73 31.77 5.68
CA ASP A 20 37.53 31.54 4.89
C ASP A 20 36.29 31.98 5.69
N VAL A 21 35.46 32.82 5.06
CA VAL A 21 34.21 33.27 5.65
C VAL A 21 33.13 32.28 5.30
N ILE A 22 32.76 31.44 6.25
CA ILE A 22 31.66 30.47 6.08
C ILE A 22 30.35 31.17 6.48
N LYS A 23 29.41 31.24 5.55
CA LYS A 23 28.06 31.73 5.81
C LYS A 23 27.15 30.51 6.10
N PRO A 24 26.82 30.22 7.36
CA PRO A 24 25.99 29.08 7.71
C PRO A 24 24.60 29.17 7.06
N PHE A 25 24.14 30.38 6.72
CA PHE A 25 22.86 30.60 6.04
C PHE A 25 22.77 29.92 4.65
N ASN A 26 23.89 29.82 3.93
CA ASN A 26 23.94 29.17 2.62
C ASN A 26 23.94 27.63 2.73
N GLN A 27 24.12 27.09 3.94
CA GLN A 27 24.08 25.65 4.23
C GLN A 27 22.85 25.26 5.01
N THR A 28 21.97 26.21 5.34
CA THR A 28 20.70 25.93 6.02
C THR A 28 19.63 25.62 4.98
N LEU A 29 19.14 24.41 4.95
CA LEU A 29 17.94 24.06 4.20
C LEU A 29 16.76 24.85 4.79
N LEU A 30 16.28 25.83 4.04
CA LEU A 30 15.04 26.51 4.39
C LEU A 30 13.88 25.56 4.08
N PRO A 31 12.94 25.33 5.01
CA PRO A 31 11.76 24.50 4.75
C PRO A 31 10.93 24.97 3.55
N SER A 32 11.01 26.27 3.21
CA SER A 32 10.37 26.87 2.04
C SER A 32 11.03 26.50 0.71
N ASP A 33 12.29 26.07 0.72
CA ASP A 33 13.02 25.66 -0.49
C ASP A 33 13.01 24.15 -0.70
N ALA A 34 12.45 23.40 0.25
CA ALA A 34 12.26 21.97 0.13
C ALA A 34 11.06 21.69 -0.79
N GLU A 35 11.31 21.04 -1.92
CA GLU A 35 10.26 20.41 -2.69
C GLU A 35 9.74 19.22 -1.86
N TRP A 36 8.64 19.43 -1.15
CA TRP A 36 7.93 18.38 -0.44
C TRP A 36 7.20 17.52 -1.46
N ASP A 37 7.83 16.46 -1.89
CA ASP A 37 7.15 15.45 -2.69
C ASP A 37 6.20 14.67 -1.77
N VAL A 38 4.92 14.96 -1.93
CA VAL A 38 3.87 14.11 -1.37
C VAL A 38 3.82 12.86 -2.24
N THR A 39 4.47 11.81 -1.79
CA THR A 39 4.37 10.51 -2.44
C THR A 39 3.14 9.80 -1.88
N ASP A 40 2.25 9.38 -2.77
CA ASP A 40 1.21 8.44 -2.42
C ASP A 40 1.81 7.03 -2.45
N ASP A 41 1.93 6.43 -1.28
CA ASP A 41 2.46 5.08 -1.13
C ASP A 41 1.34 4.13 -0.71
N ILE A 42 1.46 2.88 -1.10
CA ILE A 42 0.59 1.81 -0.59
C ILE A 42 1.43 0.68 -0.01
N VAL A 43 0.90 0.04 1.00
CA VAL A 43 1.45 -1.22 1.53
C VAL A 43 0.57 -2.35 1.04
N VAL A 44 1.19 -3.36 0.44
CA VAL A 44 0.49 -4.49 -0.16
C VAL A 44 1.00 -5.82 0.39
N GLU A 45 0.12 -6.79 0.47
CA GLU A 45 0.44 -8.21 0.62
C GLU A 45 0.35 -8.87 -0.75
N SER A 46 1.41 -9.58 -1.16
CA SER A 46 1.37 -10.34 -2.41
C SER A 46 0.55 -11.62 -2.20
N LEU A 47 -0.40 -11.86 -3.08
CA LEU A 47 -1.19 -13.10 -3.14
C LEU A 47 -0.64 -14.07 -4.20
N SER A 48 -0.05 -13.53 -5.27
CA SER A 48 0.68 -14.29 -6.27
C SER A 48 1.65 -13.37 -7.01
N GLY A 49 2.76 -13.93 -7.45
CA GLY A 49 3.83 -13.18 -8.13
C GLY A 49 4.67 -12.35 -7.16
N ASP A 50 5.69 -11.68 -7.70
CA ASP A 50 6.60 -10.82 -6.94
C ASP A 50 6.40 -9.36 -7.33
N PRO A 51 5.99 -8.48 -6.39
CA PRO A 51 5.78 -7.07 -6.64
C PRO A 51 7.03 -6.30 -7.10
N ILE A 52 8.23 -6.80 -6.83
CA ILE A 52 9.49 -6.18 -7.29
C ILE A 52 9.53 -6.09 -8.82
N ASN A 53 8.95 -7.06 -9.51
CA ASN A 53 8.89 -7.07 -10.97
C ASN A 53 7.95 -5.99 -11.56
N LEU A 54 7.24 -5.25 -10.72
CA LEU A 54 6.33 -4.19 -11.15
C LEU A 54 7.01 -2.82 -11.30
N ILE A 55 8.29 -2.68 -10.94
CA ILE A 55 9.01 -1.41 -11.05
C ILE A 55 9.02 -0.96 -12.51
N GLY A 56 8.57 0.28 -12.76
CA GLY A 56 8.39 0.85 -14.10
C GLY A 56 7.09 0.46 -14.81
N LEU A 57 6.32 -0.48 -14.27
CA LEU A 57 5.04 -0.90 -14.83
C LEU A 57 3.87 -0.16 -14.16
N LYS A 58 2.72 -0.23 -14.80
CA LYS A 58 1.47 0.33 -14.26
C LYS A 58 0.66 -0.76 -13.58
N ILE A 59 0.13 -0.45 -12.39
CA ILE A 59 -0.77 -1.32 -11.65
C ILE A 59 -2.19 -0.77 -11.67
N TYR A 60 -3.16 -1.68 -11.54
CA TYR A 60 -4.58 -1.39 -11.69
C TYR A 60 -5.37 -2.06 -10.57
N GLN A 61 -6.29 -1.33 -9.97
CA GLN A 61 -7.21 -1.89 -8.99
C GLN A 61 -8.51 -2.32 -9.67
N ASP A 62 -9.02 -3.47 -9.29
CA ASP A 62 -10.22 -4.18 -9.74
C ASP A 62 -10.12 -4.71 -11.19
N SER A 63 -9.86 -3.88 -12.19
CA SER A 63 -9.85 -4.28 -13.59
C SER A 63 -8.81 -3.49 -14.38
N PHE A 64 -8.26 -4.12 -15.41
CA PHE A 64 -7.36 -3.46 -16.37
C PHE A 64 -8.09 -2.47 -17.27
N THR A 65 -9.30 -2.83 -17.73
CA THR A 65 -10.06 -2.03 -18.71
C THR A 65 -10.78 -0.85 -18.08
N THR A 66 -11.31 -1.04 -16.87
CA THR A 66 -12.06 -0.03 -16.11
C THR A 66 -11.57 0.01 -14.66
N PRO A 67 -10.33 0.46 -14.43
CA PRO A 67 -9.76 0.45 -13.09
C PRO A 67 -10.42 1.49 -12.21
N THR A 68 -10.68 1.13 -10.95
CA THR A 68 -11.11 2.12 -9.94
C THR A 68 -9.97 3.02 -9.51
N ALA A 69 -8.74 2.51 -9.53
CA ALA A 69 -7.51 3.27 -9.33
C ALA A 69 -6.37 2.66 -10.15
N SER A 70 -5.42 3.47 -10.58
CA SER A 70 -4.22 3.01 -11.25
C SER A 70 -3.05 3.95 -10.98
N GLY A 71 -1.82 3.45 -11.13
CA GLY A 71 -0.61 4.25 -10.96
C GLY A 71 0.61 3.53 -11.53
N ALA A 72 1.61 4.30 -11.96
CA ALA A 72 2.90 3.76 -12.39
C ALA A 72 3.82 3.57 -11.17
N VAL A 73 4.37 2.39 -11.01
CA VAL A 73 5.24 2.03 -9.89
C VAL A 73 6.62 2.64 -10.11
N ALA A 74 7.05 3.50 -9.19
CA ALA A 74 8.40 4.08 -9.19
C ALA A 74 9.39 3.19 -8.44
N ASN A 75 8.97 2.67 -7.29
CA ASN A 75 9.81 1.84 -6.44
C ASN A 75 8.99 0.83 -5.65
N VAL A 76 9.60 -0.30 -5.32
CA VAL A 76 9.03 -1.34 -4.45
C VAL A 76 10.04 -1.68 -3.37
N GLN A 77 9.65 -1.56 -2.12
CA GLN A 77 10.48 -1.87 -0.96
C GLN A 77 9.86 -3.00 -0.15
N GLU A 78 10.63 -4.02 0.16
CA GLU A 78 10.20 -5.08 1.08
C GLU A 78 10.20 -4.58 2.53
N ILE A 79 9.14 -4.89 3.23
CA ILE A 79 8.99 -4.62 4.66
C ILE A 79 8.51 -5.88 5.37
N TYR A 80 9.01 -6.11 6.57
CA TYR A 80 8.65 -7.28 7.39
C TYR A 80 7.93 -6.81 8.64
N LEU A 81 6.74 -7.37 8.87
CA LEU A 81 5.88 -7.05 10.00
C LEU A 81 5.40 -8.33 10.66
N LYS A 82 5.67 -8.53 11.95
CA LYS A 82 5.26 -9.73 12.68
C LYS A 82 5.55 -11.03 11.88
N ASP A 83 6.75 -11.16 11.34
CA ASP A 83 7.23 -12.29 10.52
C ASP A 83 6.53 -12.49 9.17
N LYS A 84 5.66 -11.57 8.75
CA LYS A 84 5.05 -11.54 7.43
C LYS A 84 5.75 -10.52 6.53
N LYS A 85 5.89 -10.89 5.27
CA LYS A 85 6.47 -10.06 4.22
C LYS A 85 5.38 -9.22 3.56
N TYR A 86 5.58 -7.91 3.52
CA TYR A 86 4.78 -6.95 2.79
C TYR A 86 5.66 -6.16 1.84
N HIS A 87 5.05 -5.41 0.94
CA HIS A 87 5.76 -4.54 0.02
C HIS A 87 5.17 -3.13 0.08
N LYS A 88 6.05 -2.15 0.27
CA LYS A 88 5.69 -0.75 0.12
C LYS A 88 5.92 -0.36 -1.33
N ILE A 89 4.87 0.08 -2.00
CA ILE A 89 4.90 0.53 -3.39
C ILE A 89 4.79 2.04 -3.41
N SER A 90 5.79 2.69 -4.00
CA SER A 90 5.81 4.13 -4.24
C SER A 90 5.53 4.39 -5.71
N PHE A 91 4.75 5.42 -6.00
CA PHE A 91 4.31 5.74 -7.35
C PHE A 91 5.10 6.90 -7.95
N SER A 92 5.21 6.90 -9.28
CA SER A 92 5.72 8.04 -10.02
C SER A 92 4.76 9.23 -9.88
N LYS A 93 5.31 10.43 -9.68
CA LYS A 93 4.55 11.67 -9.47
C LYS A 93 3.50 11.89 -10.56
N GLY A 94 2.29 12.18 -10.16
CA GLY A 94 1.19 12.51 -11.08
C GLY A 94 0.62 11.35 -11.89
N THR A 95 1.00 10.09 -11.59
CA THR A 95 0.51 8.92 -12.33
C THR A 95 -0.70 8.25 -11.70
N ILE A 96 -0.98 8.56 -10.43
CA ILE A 96 -2.12 8.01 -9.71
C ILE A 96 -3.40 8.66 -10.22
N THR A 97 -4.36 7.85 -10.66
CA THR A 97 -5.65 8.33 -11.14
C THR A 97 -6.65 8.58 -10.02
N ASN A 98 -6.69 7.69 -9.05
CA ASN A 98 -7.55 7.76 -7.88
C ASN A 98 -6.88 7.08 -6.68
N LYS A 99 -7.37 7.35 -5.46
CA LYS A 99 -6.89 6.70 -4.26
C LYS A 99 -7.20 5.19 -4.29
N PHE A 100 -6.18 4.38 -4.06
CA PHE A 100 -6.32 2.94 -3.93
C PHE A 100 -7.15 2.59 -2.68
N LYS A 101 -8.16 1.74 -2.85
CA LYS A 101 -8.98 1.22 -1.75
C LYS A 101 -8.23 0.11 -1.02
N VAL A 102 -8.27 0.17 0.30
CA VAL A 102 -7.74 -0.91 1.15
C VAL A 102 -8.64 -2.13 1.02
N SER A 103 -8.03 -3.30 0.88
CA SER A 103 -8.73 -4.59 0.86
C SER A 103 -9.00 -5.06 2.28
N THR A 104 -10.24 -5.43 2.55
CA THR A 104 -10.65 -5.97 3.84
C THR A 104 -10.47 -7.47 3.88
N LYS A 105 -9.95 -7.97 5.00
CA LYS A 105 -9.80 -9.40 5.30
C LYS A 105 -10.48 -9.72 6.62
N THR A 106 -11.13 -10.87 6.68
CA THR A 106 -11.71 -11.43 7.89
C THR A 106 -11.41 -12.93 7.94
N LYS A 107 -11.76 -13.57 9.04
CA LYS A 107 -11.55 -15.01 9.25
C LYS A 107 -12.88 -15.68 9.54
N VAL A 108 -13.02 -16.93 9.10
CA VAL A 108 -14.18 -17.76 9.45
C VAL A 108 -14.12 -18.12 10.95
N VAL A 109 -15.26 -18.05 11.61
CA VAL A 109 -15.43 -18.45 13.00
C VAL A 109 -16.25 -19.73 13.05
N GLY A 110 -15.69 -20.75 13.70
CA GLY A 110 -16.31 -22.07 13.78
C GLY A 110 -15.86 -23.03 12.66
N THR A 111 -16.24 -24.29 12.79
CA THR A 111 -15.71 -25.39 11.97
C THR A 111 -16.46 -25.65 10.67
N ALA A 112 -17.63 -25.06 10.47
CA ALA A 112 -18.38 -25.22 9.23
C ALA A 112 -19.29 -24.02 8.99
N SER A 113 -19.06 -23.33 7.89
CA SER A 113 -20.06 -22.44 7.30
C SER A 113 -20.86 -23.24 6.28
N THR A 114 -22.16 -23.02 6.27
CA THR A 114 -23.00 -23.57 5.20
C THR A 114 -22.77 -22.76 3.92
N THR A 115 -23.11 -23.33 2.78
CA THR A 115 -23.06 -22.61 1.51
C THR A 115 -23.98 -21.38 1.48
N GLU A 116 -24.93 -21.27 2.41
CA GLU A 116 -25.89 -20.16 2.47
C GLU A 116 -25.48 -19.07 3.44
N VAL A 117 -24.81 -19.42 4.56
CA VAL A 117 -24.41 -18.47 5.61
C VAL A 117 -22.98 -18.74 6.03
N THR A 118 -22.14 -17.73 5.91
CA THR A 118 -20.75 -17.79 6.37
C THR A 118 -20.58 -16.90 7.60
N THR A 119 -20.23 -17.52 8.73
CA THR A 119 -19.94 -16.80 9.98
C THR A 119 -18.46 -16.43 10.03
N VAL A 120 -18.19 -15.16 10.32
CA VAL A 120 -16.84 -14.59 10.35
C VAL A 120 -16.64 -13.74 11.60
N ASP A 121 -15.40 -13.38 11.89
CA ASP A 121 -15.03 -12.53 13.02
C ASP A 121 -15.67 -11.14 12.89
N SER A 122 -15.52 -10.50 11.74
CA SER A 122 -16.16 -9.22 11.46
C SER A 122 -16.41 -9.03 9.97
N THR A 123 -17.50 -8.38 9.61
CA THR A 123 -17.80 -7.95 8.23
C THR A 123 -17.58 -6.47 7.99
N ILE A 124 -16.97 -5.76 8.96
CA ILE A 124 -16.67 -4.32 8.83
C ILE A 124 -15.72 -4.13 7.64
N GLY A 125 -16.01 -3.13 6.80
CA GLY A 125 -15.24 -2.85 5.59
C GLY A 125 -15.73 -3.56 4.31
N PHE A 126 -16.48 -4.65 4.42
CA PHE A 126 -17.16 -5.25 3.27
C PHE A 126 -18.39 -4.45 2.86
N ASN A 127 -18.77 -4.52 1.59
CA ASN A 127 -19.99 -3.92 1.07
C ASN A 127 -21.26 -4.59 1.67
N LYS A 128 -22.44 -3.97 1.52
CA LYS A 128 -23.71 -4.57 2.00
C LYS A 128 -24.05 -5.88 1.29
N SER A 129 -23.69 -5.99 0.02
CA SER A 129 -23.79 -7.17 -0.83
C SER A 129 -22.64 -7.16 -1.84
N GLY A 130 -22.27 -8.28 -2.41
CA GLY A 130 -21.19 -8.36 -3.39
C GLY A 130 -20.48 -9.69 -3.39
N ASN A 131 -19.19 -9.66 -3.59
CA ASN A 131 -18.35 -10.83 -3.71
C ASN A 131 -17.21 -10.81 -2.69
N PHE A 132 -16.71 -11.98 -2.36
CA PHE A 132 -15.48 -12.15 -1.60
C PHE A 132 -14.67 -13.33 -2.17
N TYR A 133 -13.37 -13.32 -1.90
CA TYR A 133 -12.49 -14.46 -2.17
C TYR A 133 -12.27 -15.29 -0.92
N TYR A 134 -12.23 -16.61 -1.09
CA TYR A 134 -11.90 -17.58 -0.06
C TYR A 134 -10.93 -18.62 -0.61
N LEU A 135 -10.22 -19.34 0.25
CA LEU A 135 -9.35 -20.44 -0.15
C LEU A 135 -10.19 -21.70 -0.34
N ASN A 136 -10.11 -22.31 -1.53
CA ASN A 136 -10.71 -23.61 -1.79
C ASN A 136 -9.81 -24.76 -1.29
N ALA A 137 -10.26 -26.00 -1.47
CA ALA A 137 -9.51 -27.21 -1.07
C ALA A 137 -8.09 -27.29 -1.69
N ASP A 138 -7.87 -26.67 -2.84
CA ASP A 138 -6.56 -26.63 -3.54
C ASP A 138 -5.69 -25.46 -3.11
N ASN A 139 -6.04 -24.75 -2.02
CA ASN A 139 -5.38 -23.52 -1.56
C ASN A 139 -5.35 -22.39 -2.63
N ARG A 140 -6.40 -22.32 -3.45
CA ARG A 140 -6.57 -21.26 -4.45
C ARG A 140 -7.69 -20.32 -4.05
N TYR A 141 -7.47 -19.01 -4.24
CA TYR A 141 -8.51 -18.03 -4.04
C TYR A 141 -9.62 -18.19 -5.07
N THR A 142 -10.82 -18.50 -4.61
CA THR A 142 -12.03 -18.71 -5.40
C THR A 142 -13.06 -17.65 -5.04
N LEU A 143 -13.80 -17.17 -6.04
CA LEU A 143 -14.82 -16.15 -5.88
C LEU A 143 -16.13 -16.74 -5.41
N ALA A 144 -16.69 -16.18 -4.36
CA ALA A 144 -18.07 -16.40 -3.91
C ALA A 144 -18.82 -15.07 -3.86
N SER A 145 -20.15 -15.13 -3.91
CA SER A 145 -21.01 -13.94 -3.77
C SER A 145 -21.93 -14.09 -2.57
N TYR A 146 -22.36 -12.94 -2.03
CA TYR A 146 -23.33 -12.84 -0.95
C TYR A 146 -24.36 -11.75 -1.22
N THR A 147 -25.58 -11.93 -0.74
CA THR A 147 -26.69 -10.99 -0.98
C THR A 147 -26.86 -9.98 0.13
N SER A 148 -26.47 -10.30 1.35
CA SER A 148 -26.54 -9.40 2.50
C SER A 148 -25.54 -9.81 3.58
N LYS A 149 -25.32 -8.91 4.56
CA LYS A 149 -24.44 -9.17 5.70
C LYS A 149 -25.01 -8.60 6.99
N SER A 150 -24.61 -9.20 8.12
CA SER A 150 -24.67 -8.63 9.47
C SER A 150 -23.27 -8.26 9.96
N ASN A 151 -23.09 -7.94 11.24
CA ASN A 151 -21.76 -7.58 11.77
C ASN A 151 -20.73 -8.73 11.71
N ASN A 152 -21.19 -9.98 11.69
CA ASN A 152 -20.34 -11.17 11.73
C ASN A 152 -20.81 -12.29 10.81
N GLN A 153 -21.69 -12.04 9.85
CA GLN A 153 -22.20 -13.08 8.95
C GLN A 153 -22.44 -12.53 7.56
N PHE A 154 -22.17 -13.36 6.54
CA PHE A 154 -22.61 -13.17 5.17
C PHE A 154 -23.77 -14.10 4.89
N PHE A 155 -24.83 -13.61 4.24
CA PHE A 155 -26.06 -14.35 3.93
C PHE A 155 -26.28 -14.48 2.43
N GLY A 156 -26.99 -15.56 2.05
CA GLY A 156 -27.27 -15.87 0.65
C GLY A 156 -25.99 -16.07 -0.14
N CYS A 157 -25.03 -16.78 0.47
CA CYS A 157 -23.75 -17.07 -0.17
C CYS A 157 -23.94 -18.08 -1.30
N THR A 158 -23.27 -17.84 -2.42
CA THR A 158 -23.25 -18.75 -3.59
C THR A 158 -21.81 -18.85 -4.14
N GLY A 159 -21.52 -19.94 -4.84
CA GLY A 159 -20.18 -20.15 -5.40
C GLY A 159 -19.16 -20.74 -4.40
N ILE A 160 -19.60 -21.17 -3.22
CA ILE A 160 -18.75 -21.84 -2.24
C ILE A 160 -18.74 -23.34 -2.57
N SER A 161 -17.57 -23.88 -2.87
CA SER A 161 -17.35 -25.27 -3.28
C SER A 161 -16.71 -26.13 -2.19
N THR A 162 -16.34 -25.57 -1.06
CA THR A 162 -15.69 -26.27 0.05
C THR A 162 -16.35 -25.93 1.38
N THR A 163 -16.15 -26.78 2.37
CA THR A 163 -16.48 -26.48 3.77
C THR A 163 -15.36 -25.63 4.35
N PHE A 164 -15.71 -24.50 4.95
CA PHE A 164 -14.75 -23.66 5.65
C PHE A 164 -14.27 -24.31 6.95
N VAL A 165 -13.02 -24.07 7.27
CA VAL A 165 -12.40 -24.40 8.55
C VAL A 165 -12.24 -23.11 9.35
N GLU A 166 -12.18 -23.23 10.69
CA GLU A 166 -11.92 -22.10 11.55
C GLU A 166 -10.62 -21.39 11.17
N SER A 167 -10.66 -20.08 11.12
CA SER A 167 -9.58 -19.18 10.69
C SER A 167 -9.31 -19.14 9.18
N ASP A 168 -10.12 -19.77 8.34
CA ASP A 168 -10.00 -19.59 6.90
C ASP A 168 -10.17 -18.13 6.51
N PRO A 169 -9.29 -17.59 5.65
CA PRO A 169 -9.33 -16.19 5.26
C PRO A 169 -10.44 -15.92 4.26
N ILE A 170 -11.19 -14.84 4.50
CA ILE A 170 -12.13 -14.26 3.55
C ILE A 170 -11.68 -12.85 3.23
N ILE A 171 -11.52 -12.53 1.95
CA ILE A 171 -10.97 -11.26 1.47
C ILE A 171 -11.97 -10.64 0.48
N ASP A 172 -12.12 -9.33 0.53
CA ASP A 172 -12.94 -8.62 -0.45
C ASP A 172 -12.32 -8.64 -1.86
N THR A 173 -13.01 -8.08 -2.84
CA THR A 173 -12.59 -8.07 -4.24
C THR A 173 -11.71 -6.90 -4.64
N ASN A 174 -11.29 -6.04 -3.71
CA ASN A 174 -10.46 -4.86 -3.98
C ASN A 174 -8.98 -5.25 -4.21
N PHE A 175 -8.71 -6.07 -5.22
CA PHE A 175 -7.34 -6.49 -5.54
C PHE A 175 -6.67 -5.53 -6.50
N ILE A 176 -5.34 -5.50 -6.43
CA ILE A 176 -4.48 -4.83 -7.40
C ILE A 176 -3.81 -5.88 -8.28
N TYR A 177 -3.73 -5.56 -9.55
CA TYR A 177 -3.09 -6.40 -10.56
C TYR A 177 -1.96 -5.65 -11.23
N GLY A 178 -0.82 -6.31 -11.34
CA GLY A 178 0.28 -5.91 -12.20
C GLY A 178 0.25 -6.71 -13.49
N TYR A 179 0.46 -6.04 -14.62
CA TYR A 179 0.48 -6.64 -15.94
C TYR A 179 1.80 -6.33 -16.63
N GLU A 180 2.29 -7.25 -17.44
CA GLU A 180 3.46 -7.06 -18.28
C GLU A 180 3.08 -6.27 -19.54
N ASN A 181 3.80 -5.19 -19.85
CA ASN A 181 3.84 -4.41 -21.09
C ASN A 181 2.67 -4.60 -22.06
N ASN A 182 1.48 -4.10 -21.73
CA ASN A 182 0.28 -4.19 -22.57
C ASN A 182 -0.19 -5.62 -22.92
N ASP A 183 0.46 -6.64 -22.44
CA ASP A 183 -0.05 -8.00 -22.45
C ASP A 183 -1.01 -8.16 -21.24
N LEU A 184 -2.17 -8.80 -21.46
CA LEU A 184 -3.14 -9.06 -20.40
C LEU A 184 -2.67 -10.15 -19.42
N THR A 185 -1.41 -10.55 -19.51
CA THR A 185 -0.81 -11.53 -18.61
C THR A 185 -0.55 -10.89 -17.25
N LYS A 186 -1.29 -11.32 -16.25
CA LYS A 186 -1.08 -10.90 -14.86
C LYS A 186 0.22 -11.48 -14.34
N ILE A 187 1.16 -10.62 -13.98
CA ILE A 187 2.44 -11.03 -13.37
C ILE A 187 2.37 -11.00 -11.84
N CYS A 188 1.46 -10.23 -11.29
CA CYS A 188 1.31 -10.12 -9.84
C CYS A 188 -0.15 -9.80 -9.47
N THR A 189 -0.61 -10.42 -8.39
CA THR A 189 -1.89 -10.11 -7.73
C THR A 189 -1.59 -9.76 -6.29
N MET A 190 -2.12 -8.63 -5.84
CA MET A 190 -1.86 -8.08 -4.51
C MET A 190 -3.15 -7.58 -3.88
N ARG A 191 -3.19 -7.54 -2.55
CA ARG A 191 -4.19 -6.78 -1.81
C ARG A 191 -3.55 -5.57 -1.14
N VAL A 192 -4.25 -4.45 -1.13
CA VAL A 192 -3.83 -3.25 -0.39
C VAL A 192 -4.17 -3.45 1.07
N THR A 193 -3.18 -3.45 1.92
CA THR A 193 -3.36 -3.48 3.37
C THR A 193 -3.44 -2.07 3.95
N ARG A 194 -2.78 -1.10 3.29
CA ARG A 194 -2.78 0.29 3.70
C ARG A 194 -2.50 1.24 2.52
N SER A 195 -3.16 2.38 2.52
CA SER A 195 -2.87 3.51 1.63
C SER A 195 -2.31 4.67 2.46
N ILE A 196 -1.14 5.16 2.10
CA ILE A 196 -0.46 6.27 2.75
C ILE A 196 -0.50 7.43 1.76
N SER A 197 -1.25 8.47 2.07
CA SER A 197 -1.24 9.72 1.30
C SER A 197 -0.82 10.86 2.22
N GLY A 198 0.13 11.66 1.75
CA GLY A 198 0.64 12.80 2.49
C GLY A 198 2.11 12.63 2.93
N VAL A 199 2.64 13.65 3.57
CA VAL A 199 3.98 13.63 4.16
C VAL A 199 4.10 12.40 5.04
N SER A 200 5.04 11.52 4.71
CA SER A 200 5.29 10.35 5.54
C SER A 200 5.75 10.82 6.92
N ASP A 201 4.85 10.76 7.88
CA ASP A 201 5.24 10.96 9.27
C ASP A 201 6.07 9.73 9.68
N VAL A 202 7.37 9.89 9.56
CA VAL A 202 8.37 8.85 9.84
C VAL A 202 8.31 8.40 11.32
N THR A 203 7.59 9.15 12.15
CA THR A 203 7.54 8.94 13.60
C THR A 203 6.31 8.19 14.09
N SER A 204 5.30 7.94 13.23
CA SER A 204 4.11 7.25 13.69
C SER A 204 4.31 5.74 13.72
N THR A 205 4.57 5.23 14.90
CA THR A 205 4.56 3.79 15.24
C THR A 205 3.16 3.13 15.12
N LYS A 206 2.15 3.88 14.70
CA LYS A 206 0.78 3.38 14.46
C LYS A 206 0.61 2.63 13.14
N TYR A 207 1.69 2.24 12.52
CA TYR A 207 1.67 1.59 11.21
C TYR A 207 1.14 0.15 11.22
N PHE A 208 0.82 -0.44 12.38
CA PHE A 208 0.92 -1.90 12.49
C PHE A 208 -0.22 -2.62 13.21
N ASP A 209 -1.39 -2.03 13.25
CA ASP A 209 -2.62 -2.80 13.45
C ASP A 209 -3.11 -3.36 12.11
N ILE A 210 -2.27 -4.19 11.53
CA ILE A 210 -2.63 -5.01 10.40
C ILE A 210 -2.81 -6.42 10.96
N ASP A 211 -4.04 -6.84 11.02
CA ASP A 211 -4.43 -8.22 11.36
C ASP A 211 -4.01 -8.67 12.79
N ASP A 212 -4.66 -8.14 13.85
CA ASP A 212 -4.92 -8.95 15.03
C ASP A 212 -6.07 -9.91 14.76
#